data_1bd1de217428795526d9a9634ae08c72
#
_entry.id   1bd1de217428795526d9a9634ae08c72
#
_cell.length_a   1.000
_cell.length_b   1.000
_cell.length_c   1.000
_cell.angle_alpha   90.00
_cell.angle_beta   90.00
_cell.angle_gamma   90.00
#
_symmetry.space_group_name_H-M   'P 1'
#
loop_
_entity.id
_entity.type
_entity.pdbx_description
1 polymer ?
#
loop_
_entity_poly.entity_id
_entity_poly.type
_entity_poly.pdbx_seq_one_letter_code
_entity_poly.pdbx_strand_id
1 'polypeptide(L)'
;TNSAFIADYIRKVAKIRIILLGGEYQNESQVMVGPITKKCVESFFVDKLFIGTDGFTETSGFTGNDYMRSETVRDMAKQADKVIIVTDSFKFLQKGVVTLIPTAEIACIVTDTHIPIECENYLLDHGIEVKKVEN
;
A
#
# COMPACT_ATOMS: atom_id res chain seq x y z
N THR A 1 -9.45 5.10 -5.38
CA THR A 1 -8.97 5.08 -3.99
C THR A 1 -10.08 4.72 -3.01
N ASN A 2 -9.75 4.06 -1.90
CA ASN A 2 -10.64 3.87 -0.76
C ASN A 2 -10.39 4.91 0.36
N SER A 3 -9.47 5.86 0.15
CA SER A 3 -9.13 6.90 1.13
C SER A 3 -9.89 8.20 0.87
N ALA A 4 -10.72 8.60 1.81
CA ALA A 4 -11.41 9.89 1.78
C ALA A 4 -10.41 11.06 1.87
N PHE A 5 -9.36 10.91 2.67
CA PHE A 5 -8.29 11.90 2.80
C PHE A 5 -7.59 12.14 1.45
N ILE A 6 -7.16 11.07 0.77
CA ILE A 6 -6.49 11.19 -0.52
C ILE A 6 -7.42 11.79 -1.57
N ALA A 7 -8.69 11.34 -1.62
CA ALA A 7 -9.67 11.89 -2.56
C ALA A 7 -9.87 13.40 -2.37
N ASP A 8 -10.02 13.85 -1.12
CA ASP A 8 -10.19 15.29 -0.81
C ASP A 8 -8.93 16.10 -1.14
N TYR A 9 -7.75 15.55 -0.87
CA TYR A 9 -6.48 16.22 -1.19
C TYR A 9 -6.30 16.37 -2.70
N ILE A 10 -6.47 15.29 -3.46
CA ILE A 10 -6.21 15.27 -4.91
C ILE A 10 -7.19 16.17 -5.67
N ARG A 11 -8.47 16.23 -5.29
CA ARG A 11 -9.45 17.09 -5.95
C ARG A 11 -9.08 18.57 -5.93
N LYS A 12 -8.26 18.99 -4.97
CA LYS A 12 -7.81 20.37 -4.82
C LYS A 12 -6.59 20.72 -5.67
N VAL A 13 -5.78 19.72 -6.01
CA VAL A 13 -4.46 19.94 -6.64
C VAL A 13 -4.37 19.44 -8.08
N ALA A 14 -5.27 18.58 -8.53
CA ALA A 14 -5.23 18.00 -9.85
C ALA A 14 -6.61 17.92 -10.50
N LYS A 15 -6.67 18.17 -11.83
CA LYS A 15 -7.87 17.95 -12.64
C LYS A 15 -7.91 16.51 -13.14
N ILE A 16 -8.24 15.58 -12.24
CA ILE A 16 -8.35 14.16 -12.55
C ILE A 16 -9.73 13.63 -12.17
N ARG A 17 -10.13 12.55 -12.82
CA ARG A 17 -11.33 11.82 -12.43
C ARG A 17 -11.02 10.97 -11.20
N ILE A 18 -11.75 11.18 -10.12
CA ILE A 18 -11.58 10.43 -8.87
C ILE A 18 -12.75 9.47 -8.72
N ILE A 19 -12.43 8.21 -8.45
CA ILE A 19 -13.41 7.21 -8.02
C ILE A 19 -13.10 6.88 -6.56
N LEU A 20 -13.97 7.32 -5.66
CA LEU A 20 -13.91 7.00 -4.24
C LEU A 20 -14.77 5.77 -3.98
N LEU A 21 -14.13 4.69 -3.53
CA LEU A 21 -14.80 3.44 -3.24
C LEU A 21 -15.67 3.57 -1.99
N GLY A 22 -16.87 3.00 -2.03
CA GLY A 22 -17.74 2.91 -0.86
C GLY A 22 -17.34 1.82 0.12
N GLY A 23 -17.97 1.78 1.28
CA GLY A 23 -17.73 0.76 2.30
C GLY A 23 -17.93 1.26 3.72
N GLU A 24 -17.49 0.49 4.70
CA GLU A 24 -17.44 0.88 6.08
C GLU A 24 -16.30 1.88 6.29
N TYR A 25 -16.62 3.04 6.85
CA TYR A 25 -15.64 4.10 7.07
C TYR A 25 -14.92 3.95 8.40
N GLN A 26 -13.61 3.83 8.36
CA GLN A 26 -12.76 3.87 9.56
C GLN A 26 -12.30 5.30 9.83
N ASN A 27 -12.75 5.86 10.96
CA ASN A 27 -12.48 7.26 11.32
C ASN A 27 -10.99 7.60 11.46
N GLU A 28 -10.21 6.73 12.08
CA GLU A 28 -8.79 6.99 12.35
C GLU A 28 -7.95 7.02 11.07
N SER A 29 -8.16 6.04 10.21
CA SER A 29 -7.40 5.90 8.95
C SER A 29 -8.02 6.64 7.77
N GLN A 30 -9.25 7.10 7.91
CA GLN A 30 -10.04 7.77 6.88
C GLN A 30 -10.15 6.96 5.57
N VAL A 31 -10.30 5.65 5.71
CA VAL A 31 -10.47 4.73 4.58
C VAL A 31 -11.75 3.91 4.70
N MET A 32 -12.27 3.49 3.54
CA MET A 32 -13.34 2.52 3.45
C MET A 32 -12.77 1.11 3.41
N VAL A 33 -13.42 0.18 4.11
CA VAL A 33 -13.03 -1.23 4.21
C VAL A 33 -14.25 -2.15 4.15
N GLY A 34 -14.01 -3.44 4.11
CA GLY A 34 -15.03 -4.48 4.25
C GLY A 34 -15.68 -4.93 2.94
N PRO A 35 -16.78 -5.72 3.05
CA PRO A 35 -17.37 -6.42 1.89
C PRO A 35 -17.89 -5.50 0.79
N ILE A 36 -18.40 -4.31 1.16
CA ILE A 36 -18.90 -3.34 0.19
C ILE A 36 -17.72 -2.74 -0.60
N THR A 37 -16.62 -2.39 0.08
CA THR A 37 -15.41 -1.90 -0.58
C THR A 37 -14.85 -2.97 -1.53
N LYS A 38 -14.82 -4.22 -1.12
CA LYS A 38 -14.40 -5.35 -1.96
C LYS A 38 -15.21 -5.43 -3.26
N LYS A 39 -16.54 -5.36 -3.17
CA LYS A 39 -17.40 -5.35 -4.37
C LYS A 39 -17.13 -4.17 -5.30
N CYS A 40 -16.84 -3.00 -4.72
CA CYS A 40 -16.44 -1.83 -5.53
C CYS A 40 -15.10 -2.10 -6.24
N VAL A 41 -14.11 -2.63 -5.53
CA VAL A 41 -12.78 -2.96 -6.07
C VAL A 41 -12.88 -3.92 -7.24
N GLU A 42 -13.67 -4.98 -7.13
CA GLU A 42 -13.86 -6.01 -8.16
C GLU A 42 -14.38 -5.47 -9.50
N SER A 43 -14.94 -4.25 -9.50
CA SER A 43 -15.45 -3.59 -10.72
C SER A 43 -14.37 -2.90 -11.55
N PHE A 44 -13.13 -2.83 -11.08
CA PHE A 44 -12.06 -2.07 -11.72
C PHE A 44 -10.79 -2.90 -11.89
N PHE A 45 -10.08 -2.63 -12.99
CA PHE A 45 -8.68 -3.02 -13.17
C PHE A 45 -7.85 -1.74 -13.26
N VAL A 46 -6.67 -1.74 -12.66
CA VAL A 46 -5.78 -0.59 -12.64
C VAL A 46 -4.35 -0.99 -13.01
N ASP A 47 -3.64 -0.09 -13.65
CA ASP A 47 -2.23 -0.33 -14.03
C ASP A 47 -1.32 -0.35 -12.80
N LYS A 48 -1.60 0.51 -11.82
CA LYS A 48 -0.78 0.68 -10.63
C LYS A 48 -1.63 0.86 -9.37
N LEU A 49 -1.23 0.14 -8.34
CA LEU A 49 -1.73 0.31 -6.98
C LEU A 49 -0.60 0.85 -6.10
N PHE A 50 -0.85 1.98 -5.46
CA PHE A 50 0.05 2.56 -4.46
C PHE A 50 -0.49 2.28 -3.07
N ILE A 51 0.32 1.66 -2.22
CA ILE A 51 -0.05 1.31 -0.84
C ILE A 51 1.05 1.70 0.13
N GLY A 52 0.65 2.02 1.36
CA GLY A 52 1.55 2.12 2.51
C GLY A 52 1.69 0.79 3.23
N THR A 53 2.59 0.73 4.20
CA THR A 53 2.78 -0.41 5.09
C THR A 53 3.00 0.07 6.53
N ASP A 54 2.72 -0.80 7.50
CA ASP A 54 3.02 -0.53 8.91
C ASP A 54 4.32 -1.19 9.37
N GLY A 55 4.86 -2.11 8.57
CA GLY A 55 6.12 -2.78 8.87
C GLY A 55 6.56 -3.74 7.77
N PHE A 56 7.76 -4.31 7.97
CA PHE A 56 8.38 -5.25 7.04
C PHE A 56 9.22 -6.29 7.80
N THR A 57 9.22 -7.52 7.33
CA THR A 57 10.22 -8.54 7.69
C THR A 57 10.54 -9.40 6.46
N GLU A 58 11.74 -9.93 6.37
CA GLU A 58 12.13 -10.82 5.28
C GLU A 58 11.25 -12.07 5.19
N THR A 59 10.82 -12.59 6.35
CA THR A 59 10.01 -13.82 6.43
C THR A 59 8.54 -13.60 6.14
N SER A 60 7.98 -12.45 6.51
CA SER A 60 6.53 -12.17 6.41
C SER A 60 6.19 -11.21 5.28
N GLY A 61 7.19 -10.58 4.66
CA GLY A 61 6.97 -9.49 3.72
C GLY A 61 6.47 -8.23 4.42
N PHE A 62 5.61 -7.48 3.74
CA PHE A 62 5.01 -6.26 4.27
C PHE A 62 3.83 -6.58 5.18
N THR A 63 3.72 -5.84 6.27
CA THR A 63 2.75 -6.09 7.35
C THR A 63 1.91 -4.87 7.67
N GLY A 64 0.71 -5.11 8.18
CA GLY A 64 -0.25 -4.09 8.61
C GLY A 64 -0.62 -4.24 10.08
N ASN A 65 -1.24 -3.22 10.65
CA ASN A 65 -1.73 -3.23 12.04
C ASN A 65 -3.25 -3.41 12.15
N ASP A 66 -3.95 -3.40 11.02
CA ASP A 66 -5.41 -3.57 10.99
C ASP A 66 -5.80 -4.63 9.96
N TYR A 67 -6.58 -5.63 10.41
CA TYR A 67 -6.97 -6.75 9.57
C TYR A 67 -7.84 -6.32 8.37
N MET A 68 -8.86 -5.49 8.62
CA MET A 68 -9.81 -5.08 7.58
C MET A 68 -9.14 -4.21 6.51
N ARG A 69 -8.25 -3.31 6.91
CA ARG A 69 -7.43 -2.54 5.96
C ARG A 69 -6.51 -3.43 5.14
N SER A 70 -5.84 -4.36 5.80
CA SER A 70 -4.92 -5.30 5.13
C SER A 70 -5.66 -6.20 4.14
N GLU A 71 -6.85 -6.68 4.50
CA GLU A 71 -7.70 -7.47 3.60
C GLU A 71 -8.14 -6.65 2.39
N THR A 72 -8.58 -5.40 2.61
CA THR A 72 -8.96 -4.49 1.52
C THR A 72 -7.78 -4.23 0.57
N VAL A 73 -6.58 -4.02 1.09
CA VAL A 73 -5.36 -3.84 0.27
C VAL A 73 -5.09 -5.09 -0.57
N ARG A 74 -5.20 -6.29 0.00
CA ARG A 74 -5.04 -7.54 -0.77
C ARG A 74 -6.08 -7.69 -1.87
N ASP A 75 -7.32 -7.30 -1.62
CA ASP A 75 -8.35 -7.30 -2.67
C ASP A 75 -8.05 -6.29 -3.78
N MET A 76 -7.55 -5.11 -3.43
CA MET A 76 -7.10 -4.10 -4.41
C MET A 76 -5.89 -4.60 -5.22
N ALA A 77 -4.94 -5.29 -4.59
CA ALA A 77 -3.76 -5.82 -5.26
C ALA A 77 -4.09 -6.83 -6.35
N LYS A 78 -5.14 -7.64 -6.17
CA LYS A 78 -5.63 -8.60 -7.18
C LYS A 78 -6.14 -7.92 -8.45
N GLN A 79 -6.48 -6.64 -8.40
CA GLN A 79 -7.02 -5.86 -9.51
C GLN A 79 -5.97 -4.93 -10.14
N ALA A 80 -4.72 -5.01 -9.74
CA ALA A 80 -3.64 -4.16 -10.20
C ALA A 80 -2.57 -4.94 -10.97
N ASP A 81 -2.06 -4.37 -12.05
CA ASP A 81 -0.94 -4.96 -12.78
C ASP A 81 0.37 -4.83 -12.00
N LYS A 82 0.54 -3.72 -11.27
CA LYS A 82 1.73 -3.45 -10.46
C LYS A 82 1.34 -2.91 -9.09
N VAL A 83 1.91 -3.50 -8.04
CA VAL A 83 1.80 -3.00 -6.67
C VAL A 83 3.08 -2.28 -6.29
N ILE A 84 2.93 -1.06 -5.81
CA ILE A 84 4.01 -0.16 -5.42
C ILE A 84 3.83 0.22 -3.95
N ILE A 85 4.82 -0.08 -3.13
CA ILE A 85 4.86 0.38 -1.72
C ILE A 85 5.44 1.80 -1.69
N VAL A 86 4.76 2.69 -0.99
CA VAL A 86 5.26 4.04 -0.68
C VAL A 86 5.30 4.18 0.84
N THR A 87 6.50 4.28 1.39
CA THR A 87 6.68 4.27 2.85
C THR A 87 7.96 5.00 3.26
N ASP A 88 8.00 5.46 4.50
CA ASP A 88 9.26 5.92 5.10
C ASP A 88 10.13 4.74 5.57
N SER A 89 11.44 4.95 5.65
CA SER A 89 12.43 3.93 6.02
C SER A 89 12.22 3.37 7.43
N PHE A 90 11.59 4.13 8.33
CA PHE A 90 11.33 3.70 9.69
C PHE A 90 10.43 2.44 9.75
N LYS A 91 9.56 2.25 8.75
CA LYS A 91 8.69 1.07 8.66
C LYS A 91 9.45 -0.24 8.45
N PHE A 92 10.65 -0.18 7.90
CA PHE A 92 11.52 -1.37 7.77
C PHE A 92 12.07 -1.87 9.11
N LEU A 93 12.00 -1.05 10.15
CA LEU A 93 12.39 -1.41 11.53
C LEU A 93 11.20 -1.87 12.38
N GLN A 94 10.01 -1.97 11.79
CA GLN A 94 8.78 -2.33 12.48
C GLN A 94 8.19 -3.60 11.91
N LYS A 95 7.35 -4.25 12.72
CA LYS A 95 6.53 -5.39 12.31
C LYS A 95 5.08 -5.14 12.74
N GLY A 96 4.18 -5.20 11.78
CA GLY A 96 2.74 -5.20 12.05
C GLY A 96 2.24 -6.57 12.52
N VAL A 97 0.99 -6.61 12.92
CA VAL A 97 0.34 -7.83 13.49
C VAL A 97 -0.35 -8.69 12.44
N VAL A 98 -0.54 -8.16 11.24
CA VAL A 98 -1.24 -8.83 10.13
C VAL A 98 -0.37 -8.82 8.88
N THR A 99 -0.34 -9.91 8.12
CA THR A 99 0.27 -9.92 6.79
C THR A 99 -0.51 -8.99 5.87
N LEU A 100 0.19 -8.02 5.26
CA LEU A 100 -0.37 -7.10 4.29
C LEU A 100 -0.26 -7.69 2.89
N ILE A 101 0.98 -7.87 2.42
CA ILE A 101 1.26 -8.41 1.10
C ILE A 101 2.63 -9.10 1.07
N PRO A 102 2.76 -10.26 0.42
CA PRO A 102 4.04 -10.93 0.26
C PRO A 102 5.00 -10.11 -0.60
N THR A 103 6.29 -10.19 -0.30
CA THR A 103 7.35 -9.51 -1.06
C THR A 103 7.30 -9.82 -2.55
N ALA A 104 7.00 -11.06 -2.92
CA ALA A 104 6.93 -11.49 -4.32
C ALA A 104 5.85 -10.80 -5.17
N GLU A 105 4.85 -10.19 -4.54
CA GLU A 105 3.77 -9.47 -5.25
C GLU A 105 4.09 -7.98 -5.45
N ILE A 106 5.23 -7.49 -4.97
CA ILE A 106 5.63 -6.08 -5.05
C ILE A 106 6.52 -5.86 -6.27
N ALA A 107 6.17 -4.87 -7.08
CA ALA A 107 6.97 -4.48 -8.25
C ALA A 107 8.05 -3.43 -7.90
N CYS A 108 7.72 -2.50 -7.01
CA CYS A 108 8.59 -1.36 -6.69
C CYS A 108 8.32 -0.86 -5.28
N ILE A 109 9.35 -0.32 -4.67
CA ILE A 109 9.27 0.41 -3.40
C ILE A 109 9.80 1.81 -3.60
N VAL A 110 9.07 2.79 -3.10
CA VAL A 110 9.49 4.18 -3.00
C VAL A 110 9.65 4.52 -1.51
N THR A 111 10.86 4.88 -1.11
CA THR A 111 11.19 5.20 0.29
C THR A 111 12.24 6.29 0.35
N ASP A 112 12.57 6.76 1.55
CA ASP A 112 13.67 7.71 1.75
C ASP A 112 15.05 7.03 1.75
N THR A 113 16.11 7.85 1.81
CA THR A 113 17.51 7.39 1.71
C THR A 113 18.02 6.63 2.94
N HIS A 114 17.24 6.55 4.03
CA HIS A 114 17.63 5.91 5.29
C HIS A 114 17.18 4.45 5.40
N ILE A 115 16.70 3.86 4.32
CA ILE A 115 16.36 2.42 4.32
C ILE A 115 17.54 1.59 4.82
N PRO A 116 17.35 0.63 5.76
CA PRO A 116 18.42 -0.26 6.21
C PRO A 116 19.01 -1.04 5.04
N ILE A 117 20.34 -1.07 4.97
CA ILE A 117 21.06 -1.67 3.84
C ILE A 117 20.72 -3.16 3.64
N GLU A 118 20.48 -3.87 4.75
CA GLU A 118 20.10 -5.28 4.69
C GLU A 118 18.72 -5.45 4.02
N CYS A 119 17.75 -4.57 4.36
CA CYS A 119 16.44 -4.58 3.74
C CYS A 119 16.52 -4.20 2.25
N GLU A 120 17.30 -3.18 1.91
CA GLU A 120 17.51 -2.78 0.52
C GLU A 120 18.09 -3.94 -0.31
N ASN A 121 19.15 -4.56 0.17
CA ASN A 121 19.80 -5.70 -0.50
C ASN A 121 18.82 -6.87 -0.67
N TYR A 122 18.09 -7.22 0.40
CA TYR A 122 17.09 -8.26 0.34
C TYR A 122 16.05 -8.00 -0.77
N LEU A 123 15.53 -6.78 -0.86
CA LEU A 123 14.53 -6.41 -1.86
C LEU A 123 15.09 -6.46 -3.28
N LEU A 124 16.31 -5.96 -3.50
CA LEU A 124 16.98 -5.99 -4.80
C LEU A 124 17.27 -7.43 -5.24
N ASP A 125 17.73 -8.30 -4.33
CA ASP A 125 18.00 -9.72 -4.59
C ASP A 125 16.71 -10.49 -4.98
N HIS A 126 15.54 -10.01 -4.55
CA HIS A 126 14.23 -10.54 -4.93
C HIS A 126 13.63 -9.85 -6.17
N GLY A 127 14.41 -9.05 -6.88
CA GLY A 127 14.01 -8.41 -8.14
C GLY A 127 13.06 -7.23 -7.98
N ILE A 128 12.99 -6.65 -6.77
CA ILE A 128 12.13 -5.48 -6.49
C ILE A 128 12.92 -4.21 -6.74
N GLU A 129 12.36 -3.32 -7.54
CA GLU A 129 12.94 -1.98 -7.75
C GLU A 129 12.83 -1.14 -6.47
N VAL A 130 13.93 -0.57 -6.01
CA VAL A 130 13.96 0.35 -4.86
C VAL A 130 14.30 1.75 -5.34
N LYS A 131 13.34 2.67 -5.19
CA LYS A 131 13.51 4.10 -5.50
C LYS A 131 13.65 4.88 -4.21
N LYS A 132 14.81 5.50 -4.05
CA LYS A 132 15.09 6.38 -2.90
C LYS A 132 14.84 7.83 -3.28
N VAL A 133 14.14 8.56 -2.41
CA VAL A 133 13.89 9.99 -2.55
C VAL A 133 14.55 10.74 -1.39
N GLU A 134 15.07 11.91 -1.68
CA GLU A 134 15.57 12.82 -0.64
C GLU A 134 14.37 13.53 0.00
N ASN A 135 14.40 13.65 1.33
CA ASN A 135 13.40 14.38 2.12
C ASN A 135 13.72 15.86 2.15
#